data_3b02bdf61a894b8c6cb9c7b6e041d132
#
_entry.id   3b02bdf61a894b8c6cb9c7b6e041d132
#
_cell.length_a   1.000
_cell.length_b   1.000
_cell.length_c   1.000
_cell.angle_alpha   90.00
_cell.angle_beta   90.00
_cell.angle_gamma   90.00
#
_symmetry.space_group_name_H-M   'P 1'
#
loop_
_entity.id
_entity.type
_entity.pdbx_description
1 polymer ?
#
loop_
_entity_poly.entity_id
_entity_poly.type
_entity_poly.pdbx_seq_one_letter_code
_entity_poly.pdbx_strand_id
1 'polypeptide(L)'
;PGGDDPALVGLAMGIYGLTQAVLQLPLGMASDRFGRKRVIVLGLLVFAAGSLLAAMADSLTGLLVGRALQGAGAVSAAVTALLADQTRDAVRTKAMALVGGSIGLMFAVALVAAPVLTAHIGLAGLFGLTCALALAGVAVVLWWVPAESAQHRNAPRGSVADVWRNPDLLRLNLGVFVLHTVQLSMWVAVPAMLV
;
A
#
# COMPACT_ATOMS: atom_id res chain seq x y z
N PRO A 1 19.74 -7.15 -15.70
CA PRO A 1 21.07 -6.94 -15.14
C PRO A 1 21.00 -7.13 -13.63
N GLY A 2 21.62 -8.20 -13.10
CA GLY A 2 21.70 -8.50 -11.67
C GLY A 2 20.50 -9.21 -11.06
N GLY A 3 19.60 -9.80 -11.85
CA GLY A 3 18.38 -10.44 -11.37
C GLY A 3 18.55 -11.74 -10.56
N ASP A 4 19.76 -12.26 -10.47
CA ASP A 4 20.03 -13.55 -9.83
C ASP A 4 20.59 -13.41 -8.41
N ASP A 5 20.77 -12.16 -7.89
CA ASP A 5 21.22 -11.94 -6.52
C ASP A 5 20.02 -11.78 -5.57
N PRO A 6 19.77 -12.77 -4.67
CA PRO A 6 18.67 -12.70 -3.71
C PRO A 6 18.70 -11.47 -2.82
N ALA A 7 19.90 -10.91 -2.54
CA ALA A 7 20.04 -9.71 -1.74
C ALA A 7 19.47 -8.48 -2.45
N LEU A 8 19.64 -8.37 -3.78
CA LEU A 8 19.11 -7.27 -4.59
C LEU A 8 17.57 -7.33 -4.71
N VAL A 9 17.02 -8.53 -4.85
CA VAL A 9 15.58 -8.75 -4.83
C VAL A 9 15.01 -8.36 -3.48
N GLY A 10 15.65 -8.82 -2.39
CA GLY A 10 15.28 -8.45 -1.03
C GLY A 10 15.34 -6.94 -0.79
N LEU A 11 16.37 -6.26 -1.33
CA LEU A 11 16.50 -4.81 -1.23
C LEU A 11 15.36 -4.08 -1.98
N ALA A 12 15.03 -4.52 -3.20
CA ALA A 12 13.94 -3.93 -3.99
C ALA A 12 12.55 -4.10 -3.33
N MET A 13 12.34 -5.24 -2.66
CA MET A 13 11.13 -5.45 -1.85
C MET A 13 11.17 -4.62 -0.56
N GLY A 14 12.32 -4.61 0.12
CA GLY A 14 12.50 -3.90 1.39
C GLY A 14 12.35 -2.40 1.28
N ILE A 15 12.89 -1.76 0.23
CA ILE A 15 12.80 -0.30 0.05
C ILE A 15 11.35 0.18 -0.12
N TYR A 16 10.52 -0.58 -0.83
CA TYR A 16 9.09 -0.33 -0.94
C TYR A 16 8.43 -0.37 0.44
N GLY A 17 8.64 -1.45 1.20
CA GLY A 17 8.06 -1.60 2.53
C GLY A 17 8.56 -0.55 3.52
N LEU A 18 9.85 -0.19 3.46
CA LEU A 18 10.44 0.82 4.34
C LEU A 18 9.82 2.21 4.09
N THR A 19 9.77 2.64 2.83
CA THR A 19 9.17 3.95 2.49
C THR A 19 7.69 3.99 2.81
N GLN A 20 6.96 2.91 2.57
CA GLN A 20 5.57 2.78 2.99
C GLN A 20 5.43 2.90 4.51
N ALA A 21 6.21 2.16 5.28
CA ALA A 21 6.12 2.17 6.75
C ALA A 21 6.42 3.56 7.34
N VAL A 22 7.46 4.24 6.82
CA VAL A 22 7.85 5.59 7.28
C VAL A 22 6.79 6.63 6.90
N LEU A 23 6.24 6.56 5.68
CA LEU A 23 5.32 7.59 5.18
C LEU A 23 3.85 7.31 5.49
N GLN A 24 3.48 6.09 5.90
CA GLN A 24 2.11 5.73 6.23
C GLN A 24 1.50 6.63 7.31
N LEU A 25 2.24 6.88 8.39
CA LEU A 25 1.79 7.74 9.48
C LEU A 25 1.69 9.23 9.07
N PRO A 26 2.73 9.85 8.47
CA PRO A 26 2.63 11.20 7.93
C PRO A 26 1.50 11.39 6.90
N LEU A 27 1.32 10.43 5.99
CA LEU A 27 0.25 10.49 4.99
C LEU A 27 -1.13 10.34 5.62
N GLY A 28 -1.27 9.48 6.64
CA GLY A 28 -2.49 9.37 7.44
C GLY A 28 -2.85 10.71 8.08
N MET A 29 -1.90 11.35 8.78
CA MET A 29 -2.11 12.67 9.39
C MET A 29 -2.36 13.78 8.35
N ALA A 30 -1.67 13.73 7.21
CA ALA A 30 -1.91 14.65 6.12
C ALA A 30 -3.33 14.49 5.55
N SER A 31 -3.84 13.27 5.49
CA SER A 31 -5.21 12.99 5.03
C SER A 31 -6.27 13.56 5.97
N ASP A 32 -6.00 13.59 7.28
CA ASP A 32 -6.87 14.23 8.27
C ASP A 32 -6.89 15.76 8.14
N ARG A 33 -5.79 16.35 7.64
CA ARG A 33 -5.63 17.81 7.54
C ARG A 33 -6.07 18.37 6.18
N PHE A 34 -5.67 17.72 5.09
CA PHE A 34 -5.86 18.22 3.72
C PHE A 34 -7.06 17.59 3.02
N GLY A 35 -7.69 16.60 3.65
CA GLY A 35 -8.79 15.81 3.12
C GLY A 35 -8.32 14.47 2.57
N ARG A 36 -9.07 13.42 2.92
CA ARG A 36 -8.70 12.03 2.59
C ARG A 36 -8.64 11.79 1.09
N LYS A 37 -9.67 12.23 0.37
CA LYS A 37 -9.76 12.04 -1.09
C LYS A 37 -8.57 12.68 -1.84
N ARG A 38 -8.13 13.88 -1.42
CA ARG A 38 -6.98 14.56 -2.04
C ARG A 38 -5.68 13.80 -1.81
N VAL A 39 -5.45 13.35 -0.58
CA VAL A 39 -4.23 12.61 -0.23
C VAL A 39 -4.21 11.25 -0.92
N ILE A 40 -5.35 10.57 -1.05
CA ILE A 40 -5.45 9.31 -1.80
C ILE A 40 -5.09 9.54 -3.27
N VAL A 41 -5.65 10.56 -3.91
CA VAL A 41 -5.36 10.86 -5.33
C VAL A 41 -3.87 11.20 -5.52
N LEU A 42 -3.31 12.06 -4.67
CA LEU A 42 -1.88 12.41 -4.75
C LEU A 42 -0.98 11.19 -4.53
N GLY A 43 -1.28 10.36 -3.55
CA GLY A 43 -0.52 9.14 -3.30
C GLY A 43 -0.61 8.14 -4.45
N LEU A 44 -1.80 7.92 -5.02
CA LEU A 44 -1.95 7.07 -6.21
C LEU A 44 -1.19 7.61 -7.41
N LEU A 45 -1.11 8.94 -7.59
CA LEU A 45 -0.30 9.54 -8.65
C LEU A 45 1.20 9.34 -8.40
N VAL A 46 1.68 9.47 -7.16
CA VAL A 46 3.07 9.16 -6.79
C VAL A 46 3.36 7.68 -7.01
N PHE A 47 2.43 6.79 -6.63
CA PHE A 47 2.55 5.35 -6.88
C PHE A 47 2.61 5.03 -8.38
N ALA A 48 1.75 5.67 -9.20
CA ALA A 48 1.76 5.50 -10.65
C ALA A 48 3.09 5.98 -11.28
N ALA A 49 3.60 7.14 -10.83
CA ALA A 49 4.89 7.67 -11.27
C ALA A 49 6.04 6.72 -10.91
N GLY A 50 6.04 6.18 -9.67
CA GLY A 50 7.00 5.18 -9.23
C GLY A 50 6.93 3.88 -10.05
N SER A 51 5.70 3.44 -10.39
CA SER A 51 5.48 2.26 -11.23
C SER A 51 5.97 2.49 -12.65
N LEU A 52 5.72 3.67 -13.22
CA LEU A 52 6.22 4.03 -14.55
C LEU A 52 7.75 4.08 -14.57
N LEU A 53 8.36 4.70 -13.55
CA LEU A 53 9.80 4.75 -13.43
C LEU A 53 10.42 3.35 -13.31
N ALA A 54 9.81 2.47 -12.52
CA ALA A 54 10.24 1.07 -12.40
C ALA A 54 10.08 0.29 -13.71
N ALA A 55 9.03 0.57 -14.49
CA ALA A 55 8.80 -0.03 -15.81
C ALA A 55 9.86 0.37 -16.84
N MET A 56 10.37 1.61 -16.74
CA MET A 56 11.37 2.18 -17.65
C MET A 56 12.82 2.02 -17.14
N ALA A 57 13.00 1.35 -16.02
CA ALA A 57 14.31 1.26 -15.38
C ALA A 57 15.22 0.26 -16.10
N ASP A 58 16.33 0.76 -16.66
CA ASP A 58 17.40 -0.05 -17.26
C ASP A 58 18.51 -0.37 -16.25
N SER A 59 18.41 0.13 -15.03
CA SER A 59 19.37 -0.04 -13.95
C SER A 59 18.70 -0.43 -12.64
N LEU A 60 19.45 -1.12 -11.77
CA LEU A 60 18.99 -1.44 -10.42
C LEU A 60 18.64 -0.18 -9.63
N THR A 61 19.43 0.87 -9.74
CA THR A 61 19.18 2.15 -9.06
C THR A 61 17.85 2.75 -9.50
N GLY A 62 17.55 2.75 -10.81
CA GLY A 62 16.27 3.20 -11.34
C GLY A 62 15.10 2.40 -10.78
N LEU A 63 15.23 1.08 -10.72
CA LEU A 63 14.23 0.19 -10.13
C LEU A 63 14.03 0.49 -8.64
N LEU A 64 15.10 0.65 -7.87
CA LEU A 64 15.01 0.97 -6.43
C LEU A 64 14.32 2.31 -6.18
N VAL A 65 14.64 3.34 -6.97
CA VAL A 65 13.95 4.64 -6.89
C VAL A 65 12.47 4.52 -7.23
N GLY A 66 12.14 3.79 -8.30
CA GLY A 66 10.75 3.50 -8.66
C GLY A 66 10.01 2.79 -7.53
N ARG A 67 10.62 1.78 -6.91
CA ARG A 67 10.07 1.04 -5.77
C ARG A 67 9.91 1.91 -4.52
N ALA A 68 10.86 2.79 -4.24
CA ALA A 68 10.77 3.76 -3.14
C ALA A 68 9.60 4.73 -3.35
N LEU A 69 9.41 5.24 -4.57
CA LEU A 69 8.27 6.09 -4.92
C LEU A 69 6.94 5.34 -4.82
N GLN A 70 6.87 4.08 -5.26
CA GLN A 70 5.67 3.26 -5.07
C GLN A 70 5.33 3.14 -3.58
N GLY A 71 6.30 2.87 -2.71
CA GLY A 71 6.09 2.83 -1.26
C GLY A 71 5.62 4.18 -0.71
N ALA A 72 6.18 5.30 -1.19
CA ALA A 72 5.78 6.65 -0.82
C ALA A 72 4.34 6.99 -1.24
N GLY A 73 3.85 6.38 -2.31
CA GLY A 73 2.47 6.55 -2.80
C GLY A 73 1.45 5.61 -2.15
N ALA A 74 1.86 4.74 -1.23
CA ALA A 74 0.96 3.79 -0.59
C ALA A 74 0.00 4.49 0.40
N VAL A 75 -1.27 4.55 0.05
CA VAL A 75 -2.32 5.35 0.76
C VAL A 75 -3.30 4.49 1.56
N SER A 76 -2.92 3.28 1.95
CA SER A 76 -3.81 2.33 2.63
C SER A 76 -4.44 2.90 3.91
N ALA A 77 -3.69 3.67 4.70
CA ALA A 77 -4.22 4.33 5.90
C ALA A 77 -5.31 5.34 5.56
N ALA A 78 -5.09 6.18 4.54
CA ALA A 78 -6.07 7.18 4.12
C ALA A 78 -7.33 6.54 3.53
N VAL A 79 -7.20 5.45 2.77
CA VAL A 79 -8.33 4.68 2.22
C VAL A 79 -9.15 4.04 3.34
N THR A 80 -8.49 3.38 4.30
CA THR A 80 -9.16 2.75 5.44
C THR A 80 -9.89 3.80 6.28
N ALA A 81 -9.29 4.95 6.49
CA ALA A 81 -9.89 6.05 7.21
C ALA A 81 -11.09 6.65 6.44
N LEU A 82 -10.99 6.82 5.11
CA LEU A 82 -12.11 7.27 4.28
C LEU A 82 -13.29 6.30 4.36
N LEU A 83 -13.02 5.00 4.30
CA LEU A 83 -14.04 3.97 4.47
C LEU A 83 -14.73 4.08 5.84
N ALA A 84 -13.95 4.26 6.92
CA ALA A 84 -14.48 4.45 8.25
C ALA A 84 -15.39 5.69 8.34
N ASP A 85 -14.96 6.80 7.73
CA ASP A 85 -15.69 8.07 7.74
C ASP A 85 -17.01 8.01 6.94
N GLN A 86 -17.06 7.17 5.90
CA GLN A 86 -18.26 7.01 5.06
C GLN A 86 -19.19 5.88 5.52
N THR A 87 -18.80 5.14 6.55
CA THR A 87 -19.54 3.96 7.01
C THR A 87 -20.13 4.20 8.39
N ARG A 88 -21.44 3.91 8.56
CA ARG A 88 -22.11 3.99 9.87
C ARG A 88 -21.49 2.98 10.84
N ASP A 89 -21.39 3.32 12.12
CA ASP A 89 -20.77 2.49 13.17
C ASP A 89 -21.33 1.07 13.21
N ALA A 90 -22.65 0.92 13.05
CA ALA A 90 -23.33 -0.38 13.08
C ALA A 90 -22.87 -1.37 11.99
N VAL A 91 -22.33 -0.89 10.87
CA VAL A 91 -21.89 -1.73 9.74
C VAL A 91 -20.40 -1.58 9.42
N ARG A 92 -19.66 -0.74 10.15
CA ARG A 92 -18.24 -0.45 9.91
C ARG A 92 -17.38 -1.72 9.95
N THR A 93 -17.61 -2.59 10.92
CA THR A 93 -16.88 -3.87 11.02
C THR A 93 -17.10 -4.75 9.79
N LYS A 94 -18.33 -4.82 9.28
CA LYS A 94 -18.65 -5.58 8.07
C LYS A 94 -17.98 -4.97 6.84
N ALA A 95 -17.99 -3.64 6.71
CA ALA A 95 -17.33 -2.94 5.61
C ALA A 95 -15.81 -3.16 5.63
N MET A 96 -15.18 -3.08 6.81
CA MET A 96 -13.75 -3.37 6.98
C MET A 96 -13.42 -4.83 6.65
N ALA A 97 -14.25 -5.79 7.07
CA ALA A 97 -14.08 -7.19 6.76
C ALA A 97 -14.19 -7.45 5.24
N LEU A 98 -15.12 -6.79 4.55
CA LEU A 98 -15.28 -6.91 3.10
C LEU A 98 -14.04 -6.38 2.36
N VAL A 99 -13.50 -5.22 2.77
CA VAL A 99 -12.27 -4.68 2.19
C VAL A 99 -11.09 -5.59 2.47
N GLY A 100 -10.91 -6.07 3.71
CA GLY A 100 -9.86 -7.03 4.05
C GLY A 100 -9.96 -8.32 3.23
N GLY A 101 -11.16 -8.85 3.07
CA GLY A 101 -11.44 -10.02 2.23
C GLY A 101 -11.12 -9.79 0.75
N SER A 102 -11.48 -8.61 0.21
CA SER A 102 -11.15 -8.26 -1.18
C SER A 102 -9.65 -8.10 -1.41
N ILE A 103 -8.92 -7.54 -0.44
CA ILE A 103 -7.45 -7.46 -0.49
C ILE A 103 -6.85 -8.87 -0.51
N GLY A 104 -7.30 -9.75 0.38
CA GLY A 104 -6.83 -11.15 0.43
C GLY A 104 -7.13 -11.91 -0.86
N LEU A 105 -8.33 -11.75 -1.42
CA LEU A 105 -8.70 -12.36 -2.70
C LEU A 105 -7.82 -11.85 -3.85
N MET A 106 -7.63 -10.54 -3.96
CA MET A 106 -6.77 -9.95 -4.99
C MET A 106 -5.31 -10.37 -4.84
N PHE A 107 -4.85 -10.55 -3.62
CA PHE A 107 -3.53 -11.09 -3.35
C PHE A 107 -3.37 -12.53 -3.87
N ALA A 108 -4.36 -13.40 -3.61
CA ALA A 108 -4.37 -14.77 -4.13
C ALA A 108 -4.40 -14.79 -5.67
N VAL A 109 -5.22 -13.92 -6.29
CA VAL A 109 -5.26 -13.77 -7.74
C VAL A 109 -3.91 -13.30 -8.29
N ALA A 110 -3.28 -12.31 -7.63
CA ALA A 110 -1.98 -11.79 -8.05
C ALA A 110 -0.88 -12.84 -7.99
N LEU A 111 -0.89 -13.74 -7.00
CA LEU A 111 0.07 -14.84 -6.89
C LEU A 111 0.04 -15.77 -8.08
N VAL A 112 -1.15 -16.08 -8.58
CA VAL A 112 -1.33 -16.97 -9.73
C VAL A 112 -1.08 -16.21 -11.02
N ALA A 113 -1.55 -14.96 -11.11
CA ALA A 113 -1.47 -14.16 -12.33
C ALA A 113 -0.07 -13.59 -12.58
N ALA A 114 0.70 -13.22 -11.53
CA ALA A 114 1.98 -12.55 -11.70
C ALA A 114 3.01 -13.37 -12.50
N PRO A 115 3.24 -14.68 -12.24
CA PRO A 115 4.16 -15.47 -13.06
C PRO A 115 3.73 -15.55 -14.53
N VAL A 116 2.43 -15.74 -14.78
CA VAL A 116 1.87 -15.82 -16.14
C VAL A 116 2.05 -14.49 -16.86
N LEU A 117 1.68 -13.38 -16.22
CA LEU A 117 1.85 -12.04 -16.80
C LEU A 117 3.32 -11.72 -17.05
N THR A 118 4.20 -12.04 -16.10
CA THR A 118 5.64 -11.79 -16.27
C THR A 118 6.21 -12.59 -17.44
N ALA A 119 5.75 -13.81 -17.67
CA ALA A 119 6.17 -14.62 -18.82
C ALA A 119 5.75 -14.00 -20.17
N HIS A 120 4.60 -13.29 -20.22
CA HIS A 120 4.09 -12.72 -21.48
C HIS A 120 4.52 -11.27 -21.72
N ILE A 121 4.50 -10.43 -20.67
CA ILE A 121 4.75 -8.98 -20.81
C ILE A 121 6.04 -8.51 -20.10
N GLY A 122 6.75 -9.44 -19.47
CA GLY A 122 7.98 -9.14 -18.73
C GLY A 122 7.73 -8.33 -17.45
N LEU A 123 8.81 -8.07 -16.73
CA LEU A 123 8.76 -7.27 -15.49
C LEU A 123 8.36 -5.81 -15.74
N ALA A 124 8.87 -5.22 -16.83
CA ALA A 124 8.50 -3.85 -17.23
C ALA A 124 7.00 -3.72 -17.52
N GLY A 125 6.43 -4.71 -18.25
CA GLY A 125 4.99 -4.74 -18.51
C GLY A 125 4.16 -4.90 -17.25
N LEU A 126 4.63 -5.66 -16.26
CA LEU A 126 3.96 -5.80 -14.97
C LEU A 126 3.92 -4.46 -14.20
N PHE A 127 5.03 -3.72 -14.18
CA PHE A 127 5.05 -2.37 -13.61
C PHE A 127 4.19 -1.38 -14.41
N GLY A 128 4.15 -1.49 -15.73
CA GLY A 128 3.23 -0.73 -16.59
C GLY A 128 1.76 -1.00 -16.26
N LEU A 129 1.40 -2.28 -16.03
CA LEU A 129 0.06 -2.66 -15.57
C LEU A 129 -0.28 -2.06 -14.21
N THR A 130 0.65 -2.10 -13.26
CA THR A 130 0.41 -1.46 -11.94
C THR A 130 0.24 0.05 -12.04
N CYS A 131 0.96 0.71 -12.95
CA CYS A 131 0.76 2.13 -13.26
C CYS A 131 -0.66 2.38 -13.80
N ALA A 132 -1.10 1.59 -14.79
CA ALA A 132 -2.44 1.72 -15.37
C ALA A 132 -3.55 1.49 -14.32
N LEU A 133 -3.40 0.49 -13.45
CA LEU A 133 -4.34 0.22 -12.36
C LEU A 133 -4.37 1.35 -11.33
N ALA A 134 -3.22 1.96 -11.00
CA ALA A 134 -3.17 3.12 -10.11
C ALA A 134 -3.91 4.33 -10.70
N LEU A 135 -3.73 4.60 -12.00
CA LEU A 135 -4.46 5.67 -12.71
C LEU A 135 -5.96 5.38 -12.80
N ALA A 136 -6.34 4.12 -13.04
CA ALA A 136 -7.75 3.71 -12.94
C ALA A 136 -8.29 3.93 -11.52
N GLY A 137 -7.51 3.64 -10.49
CA GLY A 137 -7.85 3.93 -9.10
C GLY A 137 -8.07 5.44 -8.86
N VAL A 138 -7.23 6.31 -9.43
CA VAL A 138 -7.44 7.76 -9.39
C VAL A 138 -8.79 8.13 -10.02
N ALA A 139 -9.09 7.58 -11.20
CA ALA A 139 -10.36 7.81 -11.88
C ALA A 139 -11.57 7.38 -11.02
N VAL A 140 -11.51 6.19 -10.43
CA VAL A 140 -12.55 5.68 -9.51
C VAL A 140 -12.73 6.63 -8.31
N VAL A 141 -11.63 7.07 -7.68
CA VAL A 141 -11.69 7.97 -6.52
C VAL A 141 -12.29 9.32 -6.91
N LEU A 142 -11.95 9.85 -8.07
CA LEU A 142 -12.45 11.16 -8.51
C LEU A 142 -13.94 11.14 -8.86
N TRP A 143 -14.39 10.09 -9.56
CA TRP A 143 -15.75 10.07 -10.14
C TRP A 143 -16.77 9.31 -9.30
N TRP A 144 -16.39 8.24 -8.62
CA TRP A 144 -17.35 7.38 -7.90
C TRP A 144 -17.31 7.55 -6.38
N VAL A 145 -16.18 8.00 -5.81
CA VAL A 145 -16.12 8.17 -4.36
C VAL A 145 -16.78 9.51 -3.98
N PRO A 146 -17.78 9.50 -3.08
CA PRO A 146 -18.45 10.71 -2.62
C PRO A 146 -17.47 11.71 -1.97
N ALA A 147 -17.85 12.98 -1.98
CA ALA A 147 -17.09 14.01 -1.25
C ALA A 147 -17.19 13.77 0.26
N GLU A 148 -16.13 14.12 0.97
CA GLU A 148 -16.08 14.01 2.44
C GLU A 148 -17.10 14.94 3.08
N SER A 149 -17.82 14.46 4.12
CA SER A 149 -18.72 15.30 4.90
C SER A 149 -17.93 16.34 5.71
N ALA A 150 -18.45 17.56 5.78
CA ALA A 150 -17.81 18.64 6.54
C ALA A 150 -17.68 18.33 8.05
N GLN A 151 -18.54 17.47 8.57
CA GLN A 151 -18.53 17.05 9.98
C GLN A 151 -17.26 16.28 10.37
N HIS A 152 -16.73 15.44 9.49
CA HIS A 152 -15.52 14.66 9.77
C HIS A 152 -14.23 15.51 9.71
N ARG A 153 -14.25 16.61 8.96
CA ARG A 153 -13.12 17.56 8.88
C ARG A 153 -12.86 18.29 10.20
N ASN A 154 -13.88 18.45 11.03
CA ASN A 154 -13.83 19.19 12.29
C ASN A 154 -13.80 18.26 13.53
N ALA A 155 -13.72 16.94 13.35
CA ALA A 155 -13.62 15.99 14.45
C ALA A 155 -12.31 16.21 15.25
N PRO A 156 -12.35 16.03 16.60
CA PRO A 156 -11.15 16.10 17.41
C PRO A 156 -10.08 15.13 16.89
N ARG A 157 -8.89 15.63 16.62
CA ARG A 157 -7.77 14.82 16.14
C ARG A 157 -7.18 14.05 17.30
N GLY A 158 -7.07 12.73 17.15
CA GLY A 158 -6.32 11.91 18.11
C GLY A 158 -4.84 12.32 18.13
N SER A 159 -4.26 12.34 19.32
CA SER A 159 -2.82 12.59 19.46
C SER A 159 -2.04 11.30 19.26
N VAL A 160 -0.93 11.35 18.51
CA VAL A 160 0.03 10.24 18.41
C VAL A 160 0.53 9.82 19.79
N ALA A 161 0.67 10.79 20.72
CA ALA A 161 1.07 10.51 22.09
C ALA A 161 0.06 9.61 22.83
N ASP A 162 -1.23 9.73 22.54
CA ASP A 162 -2.28 8.90 23.17
C ASP A 162 -2.16 7.44 22.71
N VAL A 163 -1.75 7.20 21.46
CA VAL A 163 -1.48 5.85 20.95
C VAL A 163 -0.29 5.23 21.69
N TRP A 164 0.80 5.97 21.87
CA TRP A 164 2.00 5.50 22.58
C TRP A 164 1.78 5.28 24.07
N ARG A 165 0.81 5.95 24.66
CA ARG A 165 0.45 5.79 26.09
C ARG A 165 -0.56 4.68 26.34
N ASN A 166 -1.20 4.16 25.29
CA ASN A 166 -2.20 3.11 25.44
C ASN A 166 -1.55 1.72 25.26
N PRO A 167 -1.39 0.93 26.34
CA PRO A 167 -0.71 -0.36 26.29
C PRO A 167 -1.45 -1.39 25.43
N ASP A 168 -2.77 -1.30 25.30
CA ASP A 168 -3.55 -2.24 24.50
C ASP A 168 -3.35 -2.00 23.01
N LEU A 169 -3.25 -0.73 22.60
CA LEU A 169 -2.89 -0.37 21.23
C LEU A 169 -1.46 -0.79 20.89
N LEU A 170 -0.51 -0.65 21.83
CA LEU A 170 0.86 -1.09 21.62
C LEU A 170 0.96 -2.63 21.48
N ARG A 171 0.23 -3.38 22.31
CA ARG A 171 0.17 -4.85 22.22
C ARG A 171 -0.42 -5.29 20.87
N LEU A 172 -1.50 -4.63 20.43
CA LEU A 172 -2.11 -4.90 19.13
C LEU A 172 -1.13 -4.62 17.98
N ASN A 173 -0.46 -3.47 18.00
CA ASN A 173 0.54 -3.11 17.01
C ASN A 173 1.72 -4.09 16.99
N LEU A 174 2.19 -4.53 18.15
CA LEU A 174 3.23 -5.56 18.23
C LEU A 174 2.77 -6.88 17.61
N GLY A 175 1.54 -7.30 17.90
CA GLY A 175 0.95 -8.51 17.30
C GLY A 175 0.88 -8.44 15.78
N VAL A 176 0.43 -7.31 15.25
CA VAL A 176 0.38 -7.05 13.80
C VAL A 176 1.78 -7.03 13.19
N PHE A 177 2.75 -6.39 13.86
CA PHE A 177 4.14 -6.36 13.42
C PHE A 177 4.75 -7.76 13.34
N VAL A 178 4.59 -8.58 14.39
CA VAL A 178 5.10 -9.96 14.41
C VAL A 178 4.46 -10.80 13.32
N LEU A 179 3.14 -10.71 13.16
CA LEU A 179 2.41 -11.43 12.11
C LEU A 179 2.95 -11.11 10.72
N HIS A 180 3.10 -9.83 10.39
CA HIS A 180 3.61 -9.41 9.09
C HIS A 180 5.08 -9.77 8.88
N THR A 181 5.90 -9.70 9.95
CA THR A 181 7.30 -10.13 9.88
C THR A 181 7.41 -11.62 9.55
N VAL A 182 6.63 -12.46 10.23
CA VAL A 182 6.58 -13.92 9.94
C VAL A 182 6.10 -14.15 8.51
N GLN A 183 5.03 -13.48 8.10
CA GLN A 183 4.47 -13.61 6.75
C GLN A 183 5.51 -13.24 5.68
N LEU A 184 6.18 -12.09 5.80
CA LEU A 184 7.22 -11.68 4.85
C LEU A 184 8.42 -12.62 4.85
N SER A 185 8.84 -13.11 6.04
CA SER A 185 9.93 -14.09 6.14
C SER A 185 9.58 -15.39 5.42
N MET A 186 8.35 -15.88 5.54
CA MET A 186 7.87 -17.05 4.81
C MET A 186 7.94 -16.85 3.29
N TRP A 187 7.61 -15.66 2.80
CA TRP A 187 7.65 -15.35 1.36
C TRP A 187 9.06 -15.37 0.76
N VAL A 188 10.06 -15.05 1.58
CA VAL A 188 11.47 -15.10 1.16
C VAL A 188 12.04 -16.52 1.35
N ALA A 189 11.77 -17.14 2.50
CA ALA A 189 12.39 -18.40 2.87
C ALA A 189 11.79 -19.62 2.13
N VAL A 190 10.46 -19.69 1.97
CA VAL A 190 9.81 -20.86 1.38
C VAL A 190 10.22 -21.09 -0.08
N PRO A 191 10.20 -20.11 -0.98
CA PRO A 191 10.69 -20.31 -2.35
C PRO A 191 12.15 -20.75 -2.41
N ALA A 192 13.01 -20.21 -1.52
CA ALA A 192 14.43 -20.58 -1.47
C ALA A 192 14.68 -22.00 -0.97
N MET A 193 13.71 -22.62 -0.28
CA MET A 193 13.79 -24.01 0.17
C MET A 193 13.24 -25.01 -0.86
N LEU A 194 12.47 -24.55 -1.85
CA LEU A 194 11.81 -25.38 -2.86
C LEU A 194 12.63 -25.48 -4.17
N VAL A 195 13.69 -24.72 -4.29
CA VAL A 195 14.67 -24.74 -5.40
C VAL A 195 15.93 -25.46 -4.96
#